data_c186d97740d74b10f86b8a8a78a3c7a8
#
_entry.id   c186d97740d74b10f86b8a8a78a3c7a8
#
_cell.length_a   1.000
_cell.length_b   1.000
_cell.length_c   1.000
_cell.angle_alpha   90.00
_cell.angle_beta   90.00
_cell.angle_gamma   90.00
#
_symmetry.space_group_name_H-M   'P 1'
#
loop_
_entity.id
_entity.type
_entity.pdbx_description
1 polymer ?
#
loop_
_entity_poly.entity_id
_entity_poly.type
_entity_poly.pdbx_seq_one_letter_code
_entity_poly.pdbx_strand_id
1 'polypeptide(L)'
;MEKKYTLEDFAAIIKQLRGENGCPWDKVQTHESLREAMLEEAYETVEAIDKKDIQNLKEELGDVLLQVVFHADIEEEKGNFDLSDIIDGISKKMIYRHPHIFGTEKADTPKEVLENWEALKKREKKQSTQTEAMKSVADALPALLKAKKVQKKAKEVGFDFETVWQALEKVHEELLELEQSLCQTKQQQEEELGDLLFAVVNVSRFLKLNPEFSLTKAIKKFINRFECVEQSALMGGKSLSDMTLEELEEFWQNAKHSKNPTEE
;
A
#
# COMPACT_ATOMS: atom_id res chain seq x y z
N MET A 1 -28.38 -4.65 -29.04
CA MET A 1 -27.25 -4.15 -28.21
C MET A 1 -27.46 -4.72 -26.82
N GLU A 2 -26.46 -5.37 -26.23
CA GLU A 2 -26.55 -5.82 -24.87
C GLU A 2 -26.71 -4.62 -23.92
N LYS A 3 -27.49 -4.80 -22.84
CA LYS A 3 -27.68 -3.75 -21.83
C LYS A 3 -26.35 -3.44 -21.17
N LYS A 4 -25.94 -2.16 -21.15
CA LYS A 4 -24.82 -1.70 -20.34
C LYS A 4 -25.35 -1.32 -18.96
N TYR A 5 -24.84 -1.97 -17.92
CA TYR A 5 -25.23 -1.70 -16.51
C TYR A 5 -24.64 -0.39 -16.00
N THR A 6 -25.39 0.30 -15.14
CA THR A 6 -24.97 1.50 -14.42
C THR A 6 -24.60 1.16 -12.97
N LEU A 7 -24.14 2.16 -12.22
CA LEU A 7 -23.84 1.99 -10.78
C LEU A 7 -25.11 1.65 -9.99
N GLU A 8 -26.23 2.26 -10.35
CA GLU A 8 -27.54 2.00 -9.73
C GLU A 8 -28.03 0.57 -10.03
N ASP A 9 -27.86 0.12 -11.28
CA ASP A 9 -28.17 -1.27 -11.64
C ASP A 9 -27.29 -2.23 -10.81
N PHE A 10 -26.02 -1.92 -10.62
CA PHE A 10 -25.10 -2.74 -9.88
C PHE A 10 -25.44 -2.80 -8.38
N ALA A 11 -25.75 -1.65 -7.78
CA ALA A 11 -26.24 -1.62 -6.40
C ALA A 11 -27.52 -2.45 -6.21
N ALA A 12 -28.46 -2.36 -7.17
CA ALA A 12 -29.67 -3.17 -7.15
C ALA A 12 -29.39 -4.69 -7.24
N ILE A 13 -28.36 -5.09 -8.03
CA ILE A 13 -27.94 -6.49 -8.11
C ILE A 13 -27.42 -6.97 -6.74
N ILE A 14 -26.54 -6.21 -6.08
CA ILE A 14 -26.01 -6.57 -4.75
C ILE A 14 -27.15 -6.66 -3.72
N LYS A 15 -28.04 -5.69 -3.73
CA LYS A 15 -29.23 -5.71 -2.85
C LYS A 15 -30.12 -6.94 -3.10
N GLN A 16 -30.25 -7.38 -4.34
CA GLN A 16 -30.98 -8.61 -4.68
C GLN A 16 -30.22 -9.86 -4.19
N LEU A 17 -28.90 -9.92 -4.36
CA LEU A 17 -28.07 -11.04 -3.88
C LEU A 17 -28.15 -11.20 -2.35
N ARG A 18 -28.21 -10.09 -1.62
CA ARG A 18 -28.31 -10.09 -0.16
C ARG A 18 -29.74 -10.16 0.38
N GLY A 19 -30.73 -9.94 -0.48
CA GLY A 19 -32.16 -9.94 -0.10
C GLY A 19 -32.69 -11.30 0.36
N GLU A 20 -33.97 -11.34 0.77
CA GLU A 20 -34.61 -12.51 1.38
C GLU A 20 -34.48 -13.79 0.53
N ASN A 21 -34.65 -13.67 -0.79
CA ASN A 21 -34.54 -14.78 -1.75
C ASN A 21 -33.20 -14.76 -2.51
N GLY A 22 -32.17 -14.10 -1.97
CA GLY A 22 -30.87 -13.95 -2.58
C GLY A 22 -29.92 -15.12 -2.32
N CYS A 23 -28.65 -14.88 -2.58
CA CYS A 23 -27.59 -15.87 -2.40
C CYS A 23 -27.31 -16.15 -0.90
N PRO A 24 -27.35 -17.40 -0.45
CA PRO A 24 -27.10 -17.74 0.95
C PRO A 24 -25.71 -17.30 1.47
N TRP A 25 -24.72 -17.24 0.59
CA TRP A 25 -23.37 -16.80 0.93
C TRP A 25 -23.31 -15.28 1.10
N ASP A 26 -23.88 -14.51 0.17
CA ASP A 26 -23.86 -13.04 0.20
C ASP A 26 -24.64 -12.47 1.39
N LYS A 27 -25.73 -13.13 1.77
CA LYS A 27 -26.59 -12.73 2.90
C LYS A 27 -25.88 -12.74 4.25
N VAL A 28 -24.92 -13.62 4.46
CA VAL A 28 -24.25 -13.81 5.75
C VAL A 28 -22.96 -12.97 5.86
N GLN A 29 -22.58 -12.26 4.80
CA GLN A 29 -21.37 -11.45 4.82
C GLN A 29 -21.49 -10.26 5.78
N THR A 30 -20.40 -9.95 6.44
CA THR A 30 -20.23 -8.82 7.37
C THR A 30 -19.02 -7.99 6.96
N HIS A 31 -18.85 -6.82 7.58
CA HIS A 31 -17.65 -6.01 7.37
C HIS A 31 -16.37 -6.79 7.70
N GLU A 32 -16.43 -7.60 8.76
CA GLU A 32 -15.31 -8.41 9.23
C GLU A 32 -14.94 -9.51 8.23
N SER A 33 -15.96 -10.21 7.67
CA SER A 33 -15.72 -11.29 6.70
C SER A 33 -15.19 -10.79 5.37
N LEU A 34 -15.57 -9.57 4.96
CA LEU A 34 -15.14 -8.95 3.70
C LEU A 34 -13.82 -8.15 3.82
N ARG A 35 -13.29 -8.00 5.03
CA ARG A 35 -12.08 -7.20 5.26
C ARG A 35 -10.86 -7.71 4.50
N GLU A 36 -10.70 -9.03 4.42
CA GLU A 36 -9.60 -9.68 3.71
C GLU A 36 -9.74 -9.46 2.20
N ALA A 37 -10.92 -9.73 1.63
CA ALA A 37 -11.21 -9.49 0.23
C ALA A 37 -10.95 -8.03 -0.18
N MET A 38 -11.38 -7.05 0.61
CA MET A 38 -11.09 -5.62 0.32
C MET A 38 -9.59 -5.31 0.20
N LEU A 39 -8.74 -5.98 0.97
CA LEU A 39 -7.28 -5.83 0.87
C LEU A 39 -6.73 -6.58 -0.35
N GLU A 40 -7.24 -7.77 -0.63
CA GLU A 40 -6.84 -8.61 -1.76
C GLU A 40 -7.09 -7.86 -3.07
N GLU A 41 -8.32 -7.41 -3.34
CA GLU A 41 -8.67 -6.63 -4.53
C GLU A 41 -7.82 -5.34 -4.69
N ALA A 42 -7.52 -4.68 -3.56
CA ALA A 42 -6.65 -3.50 -3.59
C ALA A 42 -5.21 -3.86 -4.01
N TYR A 43 -4.67 -5.00 -3.58
CA TYR A 43 -3.33 -5.46 -3.97
C TYR A 43 -3.32 -5.99 -5.41
N GLU A 44 -4.35 -6.67 -5.87
CA GLU A 44 -4.50 -7.15 -7.25
C GLU A 44 -4.63 -5.97 -8.23
N THR A 45 -5.38 -4.92 -7.86
CA THR A 45 -5.38 -3.63 -8.58
C THR A 45 -3.96 -3.06 -8.72
N VAL A 46 -3.17 -3.04 -7.63
CA VAL A 46 -1.78 -2.56 -7.66
C VAL A 46 -0.91 -3.45 -8.54
N GLU A 47 -1.09 -4.76 -8.50
CA GLU A 47 -0.35 -5.68 -9.33
C GLU A 47 -0.66 -5.50 -10.82
N ALA A 48 -1.93 -5.31 -11.19
CA ALA A 48 -2.35 -5.01 -12.56
C ALA A 48 -1.72 -3.71 -13.08
N ILE A 49 -1.62 -2.67 -12.23
CA ILE A 49 -0.91 -1.42 -12.55
C ILE A 49 0.59 -1.68 -12.78
N ASP A 50 1.25 -2.44 -11.92
CA ASP A 50 2.68 -2.74 -12.03
C ASP A 50 3.00 -3.55 -13.30
N LYS A 51 2.11 -4.48 -13.67
CA LYS A 51 2.22 -5.29 -14.89
C LYS A 51 1.79 -4.54 -16.16
N LYS A 52 1.20 -3.34 -16.04
CA LYS A 52 0.57 -2.56 -17.12
C LYS A 52 -0.54 -3.36 -17.84
N ASP A 53 -1.19 -4.27 -17.14
CA ASP A 53 -2.29 -5.09 -17.65
C ASP A 53 -3.61 -4.33 -17.53
N ILE A 54 -4.00 -3.67 -18.63
CA ILE A 54 -5.21 -2.82 -18.67
C ILE A 54 -6.50 -3.63 -18.54
N GLN A 55 -6.52 -4.89 -19.00
CA GLN A 55 -7.71 -5.72 -18.90
C GLN A 55 -7.91 -6.18 -17.45
N ASN A 56 -6.86 -6.67 -16.83
CA ASN A 56 -6.89 -7.04 -15.42
C ASN A 56 -7.16 -5.82 -14.53
N LEU A 57 -6.56 -4.66 -14.79
CA LEU A 57 -6.84 -3.42 -14.05
C LEU A 57 -8.32 -3.05 -14.07
N LYS A 58 -9.01 -3.26 -15.21
CA LYS A 58 -10.45 -3.01 -15.31
C LYS A 58 -11.25 -3.99 -14.46
N GLU A 59 -10.86 -5.25 -14.42
CA GLU A 59 -11.47 -6.31 -13.62
C GLU A 59 -11.33 -5.98 -12.12
N GLU A 60 -10.10 -5.80 -11.65
CA GLU A 60 -9.80 -5.52 -10.25
C GLU A 60 -10.45 -4.22 -9.71
N LEU A 61 -10.54 -3.18 -10.55
CA LEU A 61 -11.31 -1.98 -10.21
C LEU A 61 -12.81 -2.26 -10.06
N GLY A 62 -13.33 -3.24 -10.78
CA GLY A 62 -14.70 -3.75 -10.61
C GLY A 62 -14.87 -4.44 -9.26
N ASP A 63 -13.90 -5.26 -8.86
CA ASP A 63 -13.93 -6.00 -7.60
C ASP A 63 -13.73 -5.10 -6.38
N VAL A 64 -12.85 -4.08 -6.47
CA VAL A 64 -12.81 -2.99 -5.47
C VAL A 64 -14.16 -2.27 -5.36
N LEU A 65 -14.81 -1.98 -6.48
CA LEU A 65 -16.14 -1.35 -6.48
C LEU A 65 -17.19 -2.28 -5.84
N LEU A 66 -17.11 -3.60 -6.09
CA LEU A 66 -17.96 -4.60 -5.45
C LEU A 66 -17.86 -4.50 -3.92
N GLN A 67 -16.64 -4.45 -3.37
CA GLN A 67 -16.45 -4.30 -1.94
C GLN A 67 -17.11 -3.03 -1.39
N VAL A 68 -16.97 -1.91 -2.09
CA VAL A 68 -17.58 -0.63 -1.67
C VAL A 68 -19.11 -0.75 -1.63
N VAL A 69 -19.73 -1.31 -2.67
CA VAL A 69 -21.18 -1.45 -2.77
C VAL A 69 -21.71 -2.46 -1.73
N PHE A 70 -20.96 -3.54 -1.49
CA PHE A 70 -21.31 -4.53 -0.49
C PHE A 70 -21.33 -3.95 0.93
N HIS A 71 -20.29 -3.20 1.28
CA HIS A 71 -20.23 -2.51 2.58
C HIS A 71 -21.32 -1.46 2.74
N ALA A 72 -21.70 -0.77 1.66
CA ALA A 72 -22.81 0.18 1.67
C ALA A 72 -24.15 -0.51 1.94
N ASP A 73 -24.42 -1.64 1.27
CA ASP A 73 -25.67 -2.39 1.43
C ASP A 73 -25.82 -2.96 2.88
N ILE A 74 -24.70 -3.45 3.46
CA ILE A 74 -24.68 -3.89 4.87
C ILE A 74 -25.11 -2.77 5.84
N GLU A 75 -24.69 -1.53 5.59
CA GLU A 75 -25.03 -0.40 6.45
C GLU A 75 -26.40 0.20 6.10
N GLU A 76 -26.85 0.11 4.86
CA GLU A 76 -28.23 0.46 4.48
C GLU A 76 -29.26 -0.46 5.21
N GLU A 77 -29.00 -1.76 5.31
CA GLU A 77 -29.82 -2.71 6.07
C GLU A 77 -29.97 -2.30 7.55
N LYS A 78 -28.92 -1.68 8.13
CA LYS A 78 -28.92 -1.19 9.51
C LYS A 78 -29.48 0.21 9.67
N GLY A 79 -29.74 0.91 8.57
CA GLY A 79 -30.24 2.29 8.55
C GLY A 79 -29.18 3.33 8.94
N ASN A 80 -27.88 3.04 8.79
CA ASN A 80 -26.80 3.97 9.12
C ASN A 80 -26.46 4.89 7.95
N PHE A 81 -26.18 4.34 6.78
CA PHE A 81 -25.90 5.08 5.54
C PHE A 81 -26.04 4.14 4.33
N ASP A 82 -26.17 4.71 3.14
CA ASP A 82 -26.24 4.00 1.87
C ASP A 82 -25.10 4.38 0.90
N LEU A 83 -25.13 3.82 -0.30
CA LEU A 83 -24.16 4.12 -1.35
C LEU A 83 -24.18 5.61 -1.76
N SER A 84 -25.37 6.25 -1.72
CA SER A 84 -25.52 7.67 -2.09
C SER A 84 -24.84 8.58 -1.07
N ASP A 85 -24.86 8.24 0.21
CA ASP A 85 -24.15 8.94 1.27
C ASP A 85 -22.64 8.87 1.12
N ILE A 86 -22.13 7.71 0.69
CA ILE A 86 -20.70 7.52 0.39
C ILE A 86 -20.29 8.43 -0.78
N ILE A 87 -21.07 8.43 -1.85
CA ILE A 87 -20.82 9.26 -3.04
C ILE A 87 -20.91 10.75 -2.70
N ASP A 88 -21.93 11.17 -1.97
CA ASP A 88 -22.10 12.56 -1.52
C ASP A 88 -20.92 12.99 -0.65
N GLY A 89 -20.54 12.17 0.33
CA GLY A 89 -19.42 12.44 1.23
C GLY A 89 -18.10 12.63 0.51
N ILE A 90 -17.76 11.73 -0.43
CA ILE A 90 -16.51 11.86 -1.20
C ILE A 90 -16.57 13.04 -2.18
N SER A 91 -17.73 13.30 -2.80
CA SER A 91 -17.92 14.43 -3.72
C SER A 91 -17.73 15.78 -3.00
N LYS A 92 -18.38 15.97 -1.87
CA LYS A 92 -18.21 17.17 -1.02
C LYS A 92 -16.75 17.36 -0.60
N LYS A 93 -16.08 16.28 -0.22
CA LYS A 93 -14.67 16.29 0.13
C LYS A 93 -13.79 16.72 -1.05
N MET A 94 -14.05 16.21 -2.26
CA MET A 94 -13.30 16.58 -3.48
C MET A 94 -13.53 18.05 -3.82
N ILE A 95 -14.77 18.53 -3.79
CA ILE A 95 -15.11 19.94 -4.04
C ILE A 95 -14.41 20.85 -3.03
N TYR A 96 -14.52 20.54 -1.74
CA TYR A 96 -13.91 21.34 -0.67
C TYR A 96 -12.38 21.41 -0.77
N ARG A 97 -11.71 20.31 -1.16
CA ARG A 97 -10.25 20.24 -1.23
C ARG A 97 -9.66 20.75 -2.55
N HIS A 98 -10.50 21.13 -3.52
CA HIS A 98 -10.07 21.71 -4.79
C HIS A 98 -10.68 23.11 -5.02
N PRO A 99 -10.47 24.08 -4.11
CA PRO A 99 -11.04 25.41 -4.25
C PRO A 99 -10.50 26.18 -5.46
N HIS A 100 -9.38 25.74 -6.02
CA HIS A 100 -8.83 26.25 -7.28
C HIS A 100 -9.58 25.77 -8.53
N ILE A 101 -10.43 24.74 -8.42
CA ILE A 101 -11.30 24.25 -9.51
C ILE A 101 -12.76 24.65 -9.27
N PHE A 102 -13.25 24.48 -8.04
CA PHE A 102 -14.67 24.64 -7.70
C PHE A 102 -14.97 25.94 -6.96
N GLY A 103 -13.97 26.74 -6.62
CA GLY A 103 -14.06 28.00 -5.89
C GLY A 103 -13.34 29.14 -6.62
N THR A 104 -12.83 30.10 -5.83
CA THR A 104 -12.17 31.32 -6.31
C THR A 104 -10.67 31.36 -6.05
N GLU A 105 -10.13 30.41 -5.33
CA GLU A 105 -8.68 30.33 -5.04
C GLU A 105 -7.91 29.97 -6.31
N LYS A 106 -6.63 30.38 -6.38
CA LYS A 106 -5.74 30.01 -7.49
C LYS A 106 -4.65 29.10 -6.97
N ALA A 107 -4.31 28.08 -7.73
CA ALA A 107 -3.12 27.28 -7.55
C ALA A 107 -2.63 26.86 -8.94
N ASP A 108 -1.49 27.42 -9.35
CA ASP A 108 -0.98 27.28 -10.71
C ASP A 108 0.05 26.12 -10.83
N THR A 109 0.51 25.59 -9.69
CA THR A 109 1.49 24.52 -9.66
C THR A 109 1.01 23.30 -8.84
N PRO A 110 1.43 22.08 -9.22
CA PRO A 110 1.12 20.88 -8.42
C PRO A 110 1.58 20.98 -6.96
N LYS A 111 2.63 21.75 -6.68
CA LYS A 111 3.15 21.97 -5.33
C LYS A 111 2.16 22.80 -4.50
N GLU A 112 1.68 23.92 -5.01
CA GLU A 112 0.69 24.77 -4.36
C GLU A 112 -0.62 24.00 -4.10
N VAL A 113 -1.07 23.22 -5.09
CA VAL A 113 -2.25 22.34 -4.93
C VAL A 113 -2.05 21.39 -3.76
N LEU A 114 -0.88 20.75 -3.65
CA LEU A 114 -0.60 19.78 -2.59
C LEU A 114 -0.50 20.43 -1.21
N GLU A 115 0.10 21.63 -1.11
CA GLU A 115 0.20 22.41 0.14
C GLU A 115 -1.19 22.83 0.63
N ASN A 116 -2.02 23.36 -0.26
CA ASN A 116 -3.41 23.74 0.03
C ASN A 116 -4.25 22.52 0.47
N TRP A 117 -4.09 21.39 -0.24
CA TRP A 117 -4.77 20.14 0.12
C TRP A 117 -4.46 19.67 1.54
N GLU A 118 -3.18 19.65 1.93
CA GLU A 118 -2.78 19.21 3.28
C GLU A 118 -3.30 20.20 4.37
N ALA A 119 -3.29 21.51 4.07
CA ALA A 119 -3.84 22.52 4.98
C ALA A 119 -5.36 22.35 5.18
N LEU A 120 -6.11 22.15 4.10
CA LEU A 120 -7.56 21.92 4.14
C LEU A 120 -7.90 20.62 4.87
N LYS A 121 -7.11 19.56 4.65
CA LYS A 121 -7.28 18.28 5.33
C LYS A 121 -7.04 18.36 6.84
N LYS A 122 -6.09 19.16 7.29
CA LYS A 122 -5.86 19.42 8.72
C LYS A 122 -7.05 20.15 9.35
N ARG A 123 -7.59 21.17 8.66
CA ARG A 123 -8.78 21.93 9.11
C ARG A 123 -10.01 21.03 9.22
N GLU A 124 -10.28 20.21 8.20
CA GLU A 124 -11.39 19.25 8.17
C GLU A 124 -11.34 18.27 9.35
N LYS A 125 -10.16 17.76 9.67
CA LYS A 125 -9.95 16.80 10.77
C LYS A 125 -9.89 17.45 12.17
N LYS A 126 -9.96 18.77 12.26
CA LYS A 126 -9.85 19.53 13.53
C LYS A 126 -8.63 19.12 14.37
N GLN A 127 -7.54 18.77 13.73
CA GLN A 127 -6.32 18.36 14.41
C GLN A 127 -5.61 19.57 15.00
N SER A 128 -5.45 19.60 16.31
CA SER A 128 -4.85 20.72 17.06
C SER A 128 -3.34 20.55 17.23
N THR A 129 -2.84 19.32 17.24
CA THR A 129 -1.42 19.01 17.42
C THR A 129 -0.88 18.11 16.30
N GLN A 130 0.44 18.17 16.08
CA GLN A 130 1.09 17.31 15.11
C GLN A 130 1.09 15.82 15.55
N THR A 131 1.13 15.59 16.85
CA THR A 131 0.99 14.24 17.43
C THR A 131 -0.37 13.64 17.10
N GLU A 132 -1.46 14.41 17.19
CA GLU A 132 -2.79 13.96 16.75
C GLU A 132 -2.81 13.62 15.25
N ALA A 133 -2.15 14.42 14.42
CA ALA A 133 -2.01 14.14 13.01
C ALA A 133 -1.23 12.84 12.74
N MET A 134 -0.18 12.56 13.51
CA MET A 134 0.57 11.30 13.44
C MET A 134 -0.29 10.10 13.90
N LYS A 135 -0.96 10.22 15.04
CA LYS A 135 -1.86 9.18 15.58
C LYS A 135 -3.08 8.92 14.69
N SER A 136 -3.46 9.86 13.83
CA SER A 136 -4.55 9.67 12.85
C SER A 136 -4.16 8.86 11.62
N VAL A 137 -2.89 8.44 11.50
CA VAL A 137 -2.45 7.50 10.48
C VAL A 137 -3.02 6.13 10.85
N ALA A 138 -3.73 5.50 9.90
CA ALA A 138 -4.43 4.24 10.17
C ALA A 138 -3.47 3.14 10.67
N ASP A 139 -3.85 2.48 11.76
CA ASP A 139 -3.05 1.43 12.38
C ASP A 139 -2.96 0.16 11.53
N ALA A 140 -3.97 -0.08 10.70
CA ALA A 140 -4.04 -1.23 9.79
C ALA A 140 -3.12 -1.12 8.56
N LEU A 141 -2.44 0.01 8.36
CA LEU A 141 -1.49 0.13 7.24
C LEU A 141 -0.28 -0.80 7.43
N PRO A 142 0.25 -1.36 6.33
CA PRO A 142 1.57 -1.99 6.34
C PRO A 142 2.62 -1.09 7.01
N ALA A 143 3.51 -1.69 7.79
CA ALA A 143 4.41 -0.94 8.69
C ALA A 143 5.29 0.08 7.96
N LEU A 144 5.84 -0.27 6.79
CA LEU A 144 6.68 0.64 6.01
C LEU A 144 5.89 1.84 5.47
N LEU A 145 4.63 1.62 5.04
CA LEU A 145 3.73 2.71 4.62
C LEU A 145 3.34 3.60 5.79
N LYS A 146 3.05 3.01 6.96
CA LYS A 146 2.72 3.75 8.18
C LYS A 146 3.90 4.62 8.61
N ALA A 147 5.12 4.06 8.69
CA ALA A 147 6.35 4.77 9.00
C ALA A 147 6.57 5.97 8.06
N LYS A 148 6.47 5.75 6.73
CA LYS A 148 6.58 6.83 5.73
C LYS A 148 5.56 7.95 5.95
N LYS A 149 4.31 7.61 6.30
CA LYS A 149 3.27 8.62 6.57
C LYS A 149 3.53 9.38 7.86
N VAL A 150 3.98 8.71 8.92
CA VAL A 150 4.33 9.34 10.20
C VAL A 150 5.51 10.30 10.01
N GLN A 151 6.57 9.88 9.33
CA GLN A 151 7.72 10.74 9.01
C GLN A 151 7.33 11.95 8.13
N LYS A 152 6.41 11.76 7.17
CA LYS A 152 5.88 12.88 6.39
C LYS A 152 5.20 13.90 7.31
N LYS A 153 4.48 13.44 8.35
CA LYS A 153 3.85 14.33 9.32
C LYS A 153 4.88 15.06 10.19
N ALA A 154 5.98 14.42 10.58
CA ALA A 154 7.07 15.08 11.28
C ALA A 154 7.70 16.21 10.44
N LYS A 155 7.95 15.93 9.16
CA LYS A 155 8.46 16.92 8.20
C LYS A 155 7.59 18.18 8.10
N GLU A 156 6.26 18.06 8.17
CA GLU A 156 5.34 19.21 8.04
C GLU A 156 5.56 20.32 9.09
N VAL A 157 6.23 20.02 10.19
CA VAL A 157 6.60 20.97 11.26
C VAL A 157 8.10 21.24 11.32
N GLY A 158 8.84 20.86 10.28
CA GLY A 158 10.28 21.10 10.20
C GLY A 158 11.13 20.04 10.92
N PHE A 159 10.53 18.98 11.47
CA PHE A 159 11.29 17.86 12.05
C PHE A 159 11.67 16.88 10.93
N ASP A 160 12.76 17.20 10.25
CA ASP A 160 13.29 16.46 9.10
C ASP A 160 14.78 16.70 8.91
N PHE A 161 15.47 15.76 8.28
CA PHE A 161 16.82 16.00 7.78
C PHE A 161 16.80 16.96 6.59
N GLU A 162 17.90 17.67 6.36
CA GLU A 162 18.04 18.57 5.21
C GLU A 162 18.33 17.82 3.91
N THR A 163 19.07 16.72 4.01
CA THR A 163 19.57 15.96 2.86
C THR A 163 19.37 14.46 3.00
N VAL A 164 19.37 13.74 1.88
CA VAL A 164 19.37 12.29 1.85
C VAL A 164 20.62 11.69 2.52
N TRP A 165 21.73 12.41 2.49
CA TRP A 165 22.98 11.94 3.07
C TRP A 165 22.89 11.86 4.59
N GLN A 166 22.29 12.87 5.24
CA GLN A 166 22.02 12.82 6.69
C GLN A 166 21.06 11.68 7.07
N ALA A 167 20.05 11.41 6.20
CA ALA A 167 19.18 10.25 6.41
C ALA A 167 19.94 8.92 6.26
N LEU A 168 20.94 8.84 5.37
CA LEU A 168 21.82 7.67 5.24
C LEU A 168 22.78 7.54 6.41
N GLU A 169 23.30 8.64 6.93
CA GLU A 169 24.13 8.63 8.15
C GLU A 169 23.34 8.03 9.32
N LYS A 170 22.05 8.36 9.46
CA LYS A 170 21.19 7.74 10.48
C LYS A 170 20.99 6.23 10.27
N VAL A 171 20.91 5.77 9.02
CA VAL A 171 20.87 4.32 8.73
C VAL A 171 22.15 3.63 9.18
N HIS A 172 23.32 4.26 9.01
CA HIS A 172 24.59 3.72 9.49
C HIS A 172 24.67 3.71 11.01
N GLU A 173 24.16 4.74 11.68
CA GLU A 173 24.07 4.81 13.13
C GLU A 173 23.23 3.64 13.68
N GLU A 174 21.98 3.47 13.17
CA GLU A 174 21.07 2.40 13.59
C GLU A 174 21.65 0.99 13.30
N LEU A 175 22.40 0.84 12.20
CA LEU A 175 23.08 -0.42 11.91
C LEU A 175 24.14 -0.74 12.96
N LEU A 176 24.91 0.25 13.41
CA LEU A 176 25.93 0.07 14.46
C LEU A 176 25.28 -0.24 15.82
N GLU A 177 24.14 0.38 16.14
CA GLU A 177 23.38 0.11 17.35
C GLU A 177 22.81 -1.31 17.33
N LEU A 178 22.27 -1.75 16.21
CA LEU A 178 21.84 -3.15 16.00
C LEU A 178 23.03 -4.13 16.17
N GLU A 179 24.21 -3.85 15.60
CA GLU A 179 25.40 -4.69 15.78
C GLU A 179 25.79 -4.80 17.26
N GLN A 180 25.75 -3.70 18.02
CA GLN A 180 26.03 -3.68 19.46
C GLN A 180 24.98 -4.47 20.25
N SER A 181 23.74 -4.47 19.81
CA SER A 181 22.64 -5.19 20.46
C SER A 181 22.71 -6.71 20.31
N LEU A 182 23.51 -7.25 19.37
CA LEU A 182 23.62 -8.70 19.13
C LEU A 182 24.06 -9.50 20.37
N CYS A 183 24.79 -8.87 21.31
CA CYS A 183 25.18 -9.47 22.57
C CYS A 183 24.22 -9.15 23.74
N GLN A 184 23.08 -8.51 23.45
CA GLN A 184 22.10 -8.03 24.43
C GLN A 184 20.82 -8.87 24.43
N THR A 185 19.76 -8.33 25.03
CA THR A 185 18.46 -9.01 25.12
C THR A 185 17.73 -9.00 23.79
N LYS A 186 16.83 -9.96 23.60
CA LYS A 186 15.95 -10.02 22.40
C LYS A 186 15.13 -8.74 22.23
N GLN A 187 14.70 -8.14 23.32
CA GLN A 187 13.92 -6.89 23.28
C GLN A 187 14.75 -5.73 22.71
N GLN A 188 16.01 -5.60 23.11
CA GLN A 188 16.92 -4.58 22.56
C GLN A 188 17.23 -4.84 21.08
N GLN A 189 17.45 -6.10 20.68
CA GLN A 189 17.64 -6.45 19.27
C GLN A 189 16.41 -6.11 18.43
N GLU A 190 15.20 -6.30 18.94
CA GLU A 190 13.95 -5.96 18.28
C GLU A 190 13.77 -4.44 18.14
N GLU A 191 14.15 -3.67 19.16
CA GLU A 191 14.13 -2.21 19.17
C GLU A 191 15.06 -1.65 18.08
N GLU A 192 16.35 -2.02 18.11
CA GLU A 192 17.32 -1.54 17.12
C GLU A 192 17.01 -1.96 15.69
N LEU A 193 16.51 -3.18 15.50
CA LEU A 193 16.03 -3.61 14.18
C LEU A 193 14.85 -2.74 13.69
N GLY A 194 13.94 -2.39 14.58
CA GLY A 194 12.82 -1.49 14.31
C GLY A 194 13.30 -0.10 13.88
N ASP A 195 14.28 0.46 14.59
CA ASP A 195 14.82 1.79 14.32
C ASP A 195 15.62 1.82 13.01
N LEU A 196 16.39 0.78 12.72
CA LEU A 196 17.06 0.61 11.42
C LEU A 196 16.03 0.60 10.25
N LEU A 197 14.95 -0.19 10.38
CA LEU A 197 13.89 -0.23 9.36
C LEU A 197 13.22 1.13 9.20
N PHE A 198 12.98 1.85 10.29
CA PHE A 198 12.41 3.19 10.28
C PHE A 198 13.34 4.20 9.59
N ALA A 199 14.65 4.15 9.87
CA ALA A 199 15.65 4.97 9.19
C ALA A 199 15.72 4.70 7.68
N VAL A 200 15.68 3.43 7.25
CA VAL A 200 15.63 3.04 5.82
C VAL A 200 14.39 3.61 5.14
N VAL A 201 13.22 3.56 5.81
CA VAL A 201 12.00 4.18 5.29
C VAL A 201 12.18 5.69 5.09
N ASN A 202 12.91 6.37 5.98
CA ASN A 202 13.18 7.80 5.83
C ASN A 202 14.01 8.10 4.57
N VAL A 203 15.04 7.29 4.27
CA VAL A 203 15.79 7.40 3.01
C VAL A 203 14.86 7.24 1.80
N SER A 204 13.94 6.28 1.83
CA SER A 204 12.97 6.07 0.73
C SER A 204 12.11 7.31 0.47
N ARG A 205 11.79 8.07 1.53
CA ARG A 205 11.01 9.30 1.45
C ARG A 205 11.80 10.41 0.73
N PHE A 206 13.09 10.56 1.01
CA PHE A 206 13.97 11.50 0.28
C PHE A 206 14.10 11.15 -1.20
N LEU A 207 14.21 9.87 -1.50
CA LEU A 207 14.26 9.37 -2.88
C LEU A 207 12.90 9.40 -3.58
N LYS A 208 11.81 9.80 -2.90
CA LYS A 208 10.43 9.80 -3.40
C LYS A 208 9.94 8.40 -3.82
N LEU A 209 10.52 7.36 -3.23
CA LEU A 209 10.14 5.97 -3.48
C LEU A 209 9.07 5.52 -2.47
N ASN A 210 8.30 4.50 -2.85
CA ASN A 210 7.42 3.79 -1.93
C ASN A 210 8.18 2.60 -1.33
N PRO A 211 8.43 2.56 -0.01
CA PRO A 211 9.24 1.50 0.60
C PRO A 211 8.60 0.12 0.50
N GLU A 212 7.26 0.03 0.60
CA GLU A 212 6.51 -1.21 0.45
C GLU A 212 6.67 -1.78 -0.97
N PHE A 213 6.43 -0.96 -1.99
CA PHE A 213 6.60 -1.37 -3.39
C PHE A 213 8.06 -1.68 -3.73
N SER A 214 9.03 -0.96 -3.14
CA SER A 214 10.45 -1.24 -3.33
C SER A 214 10.82 -2.61 -2.78
N LEU A 215 10.31 -2.97 -1.59
CA LEU A 215 10.52 -4.27 -0.98
C LEU A 215 9.81 -5.38 -1.77
N THR A 216 8.57 -5.16 -2.20
CA THR A 216 7.82 -6.09 -3.05
C THR A 216 8.57 -6.42 -4.35
N LYS A 217 9.14 -5.40 -5.01
CA LYS A 217 9.98 -5.59 -6.21
C LYS A 217 11.26 -6.38 -5.90
N ALA A 218 11.88 -6.14 -4.75
CA ALA A 218 13.06 -6.90 -4.33
C ALA A 218 12.70 -8.38 -4.06
N ILE A 219 11.56 -8.66 -3.45
CA ILE A 219 11.04 -10.02 -3.22
C ILE A 219 10.80 -10.72 -4.57
N LYS A 220 10.06 -10.10 -5.49
CA LYS A 220 9.82 -10.67 -6.84
C LYS A 220 11.14 -10.97 -7.56
N LYS A 221 12.08 -10.03 -7.51
CA LYS A 221 13.43 -10.22 -8.09
C LYS A 221 14.19 -11.38 -7.44
N PHE A 222 14.08 -11.55 -6.13
CA PHE A 222 14.69 -12.69 -5.43
C PHE A 222 14.08 -14.01 -5.91
N ILE A 223 12.75 -14.12 -5.95
CA ILE A 223 12.02 -15.31 -6.40
C ILE A 223 12.43 -15.69 -7.83
N ASN A 224 12.42 -14.74 -8.77
CA ASN A 224 12.79 -15.00 -10.17
C ASN A 224 14.24 -15.48 -10.31
N ARG A 225 15.16 -14.93 -9.51
CA ARG A 225 16.55 -15.40 -9.50
C ARG A 225 16.69 -16.79 -8.88
N PHE A 226 15.93 -17.05 -7.81
CA PHE A 226 15.94 -18.36 -7.18
C PHE A 226 15.39 -19.45 -8.10
N GLU A 227 14.37 -19.14 -8.90
CA GLU A 227 13.89 -20.02 -9.96
C GLU A 227 14.99 -20.39 -10.95
N CYS A 228 15.84 -19.45 -11.36
CA CYS A 228 17.00 -19.75 -12.21
C CYS A 228 18.02 -20.67 -11.52
N VAL A 229 18.23 -20.48 -10.20
CA VAL A 229 19.09 -21.38 -9.39
C VAL A 229 18.52 -22.79 -9.38
N GLU A 230 17.22 -22.93 -9.12
CA GLU A 230 16.53 -24.22 -9.09
C GLU A 230 16.58 -24.93 -10.44
N GLN A 231 16.30 -24.21 -11.53
CA GLN A 231 16.41 -24.77 -12.89
C GLN A 231 17.84 -25.21 -13.22
N SER A 232 18.85 -24.45 -12.81
CA SER A 232 20.26 -24.80 -13.03
C SER A 232 20.66 -26.07 -12.25
N ALA A 233 20.20 -26.22 -11.02
CA ALA A 233 20.42 -27.42 -10.22
C ALA A 233 19.75 -28.64 -10.86
N LEU A 234 18.50 -28.52 -11.29
CA LEU A 234 17.77 -29.59 -11.99
C LEU A 234 18.45 -30.03 -13.30
N MET A 235 18.94 -29.07 -14.10
CA MET A 235 19.71 -29.36 -15.31
C MET A 235 21.02 -30.09 -15.00
N GLY A 236 21.65 -29.80 -13.87
CA GLY A 236 22.82 -30.48 -13.34
C GLY A 236 22.52 -31.84 -12.70
N GLY A 237 21.25 -32.26 -12.64
CA GLY A 237 20.84 -33.53 -12.02
C GLY A 237 20.99 -33.52 -10.49
N LYS A 238 21.08 -32.38 -9.86
CA LYS A 238 21.21 -32.20 -8.40
C LYS A 238 19.90 -31.70 -7.77
N SER A 239 19.62 -32.17 -6.56
CA SER A 239 18.61 -31.53 -5.71
C SER A 239 19.24 -30.34 -4.99
N LEU A 240 18.48 -29.23 -4.80
CA LEU A 240 18.96 -28.09 -4.03
C LEU A 240 19.39 -28.46 -2.60
N SER A 241 18.72 -29.47 -2.00
CA SER A 241 19.06 -29.99 -0.68
C SER A 241 20.39 -30.67 -0.57
N ASP A 242 20.94 -31.13 -1.69
CA ASP A 242 22.21 -31.89 -1.78
C ASP A 242 23.39 -30.99 -2.16
N MET A 243 23.14 -29.71 -2.35
CA MET A 243 24.14 -28.72 -2.76
C MET A 243 24.69 -27.95 -1.56
N THR A 244 25.96 -27.58 -1.63
CA THR A 244 26.58 -26.69 -0.66
C THR A 244 26.15 -25.26 -0.91
N LEU A 245 26.34 -24.39 0.10
CA LEU A 245 26.04 -22.96 -0.05
C LEU A 245 26.89 -22.31 -1.14
N GLU A 246 28.16 -22.74 -1.30
CA GLU A 246 29.06 -22.25 -2.33
C GLU A 246 28.55 -22.56 -3.73
N GLU A 247 28.07 -23.81 -3.97
CA GLU A 247 27.47 -24.22 -5.25
C GLU A 247 26.19 -23.43 -5.56
N LEU A 248 25.33 -23.21 -4.55
CA LEU A 248 24.13 -22.42 -4.71
C LEU A 248 24.45 -20.95 -5.00
N GLU A 249 25.47 -20.39 -4.33
CA GLU A 249 25.91 -19.00 -4.57
C GLU A 249 26.50 -18.81 -5.97
N GLU A 250 27.19 -19.80 -6.53
CA GLU A 250 27.67 -19.76 -7.91
C GLU A 250 26.49 -19.65 -8.89
N PHE A 251 25.46 -20.49 -8.74
CA PHE A 251 24.25 -20.39 -9.56
C PHE A 251 23.52 -19.05 -9.35
N TRP A 252 23.50 -18.54 -8.13
CA TRP A 252 22.92 -17.23 -7.81
C TRP A 252 23.66 -16.07 -8.50
N GLN A 253 25.00 -16.09 -8.51
CA GLN A 253 25.77 -15.08 -9.23
C GLN A 253 25.53 -15.16 -10.74
N ASN A 254 25.44 -16.38 -11.31
CA ASN A 254 25.10 -16.58 -12.71
C ASN A 254 23.70 -16.02 -13.03
N ALA A 255 22.71 -16.24 -12.13
CA ALA A 255 21.35 -15.69 -12.27
C ALA A 255 21.31 -14.15 -12.20
N LYS A 256 22.23 -13.49 -11.50
CA LYS A 256 22.35 -12.01 -11.51
C LYS A 256 22.83 -11.46 -12.85
N HIS A 257 23.60 -12.21 -13.60
CA HIS A 257 24.19 -11.80 -14.89
C HIS A 257 23.37 -12.25 -16.09
N SER A 258 22.48 -13.22 -15.94
CA SER A 258 21.51 -13.57 -16.97
C SER A 258 20.46 -12.46 -17.04
N LYS A 259 20.31 -11.83 -18.22
CA LYS A 259 19.24 -10.86 -18.47
C LYS A 259 17.91 -11.56 -18.24
N ASN A 260 17.14 -11.11 -17.26
CA ASN A 260 15.75 -11.53 -17.09
C ASN A 260 14.97 -11.17 -18.37
N PRO A 261 14.27 -12.11 -19.01
CA PRO A 261 13.42 -11.83 -20.18
C PRO A 261 12.21 -10.93 -19.87
N THR A 262 11.99 -10.54 -18.61
CA THR A 262 10.80 -9.81 -18.15
C THR A 262 11.08 -8.35 -17.75
N GLU A 263 12.25 -7.80 -18.09
CA GLU A 263 12.60 -6.38 -17.81
C GLU A 263 12.48 -5.48 -19.08
N GLU A 264 11.63 -5.83 -20.07
CA GLU A 264 11.23 -4.91 -21.16
C GLU A 264 9.82 -4.33 -20.94
#